data_a4136c8bdef480536d59dd7ad7a0f5a4
#
_entry.id   a4136c8bdef480536d59dd7ad7a0f5a4
#
_cell.length_a   1.000
_cell.length_b   1.000
_cell.length_c   1.000
_cell.angle_alpha   90.00
_cell.angle_beta   90.00
_cell.angle_gamma   90.00
#
_symmetry.space_group_name_H-M   'P 1'
#
loop_
_entity.id
_entity.type
_entity.pdbx_description
1 polymer ?
#
loop_
_entity_poly.entity_id
_entity_poly.type
_entity_poly.pdbx_seq_one_letter_code
_entity_poly.pdbx_strand_id
1 'polypeptide(L)'
;MSKLIAFVGSPRKNGNIDTVVKEIIRGATEKQIETKIYYLNDMTIKPCQACMYCREPEHDHCVIMDDLRQVYAEIKEADYLILSSPVYIHQMSGLLKNLLDRFYPLTNEKHKPRFGIKKTIFVYSQAAPIPLIFDRYFRYTEKSLKAMGIKPIKRITVLGAFTKDSIQKKKRILNKAYNVGKNLVNN
;
A
#
# COMPACT_ATOMS: atom_id res chain seq x y z
N MET A 1 19.02 -8.94 2.23
CA MET A 1 18.44 -8.51 0.93
C MET A 1 17.24 -7.64 1.25
N SER A 2 17.08 -6.49 0.59
CA SER A 2 15.92 -5.62 0.85
C SER A 2 14.63 -6.26 0.37
N LYS A 3 13.52 -6.01 1.10
CA LYS A 3 12.21 -6.62 0.83
C LYS A 3 11.13 -5.57 0.59
N LEU A 4 10.37 -5.74 -0.49
CA LEU A 4 9.24 -4.90 -0.88
C LEU A 4 7.95 -5.71 -0.88
N ILE A 5 6.96 -5.25 -0.11
CA ILE A 5 5.63 -5.85 -0.10
C ILE A 5 4.63 -4.88 -0.73
N ALA A 6 3.84 -5.37 -1.66
CA ALA A 6 2.80 -4.62 -2.33
C ALA A 6 1.40 -5.11 -1.94
N PHE A 7 0.54 -4.19 -1.52
CA PHE A 7 -0.87 -4.43 -1.24
C PHE A 7 -1.73 -3.79 -2.34
N VAL A 8 -2.43 -4.65 -3.09
CA VAL A 8 -3.30 -4.23 -4.20
C VAL A 8 -4.73 -4.18 -3.72
N GLY A 9 -5.22 -2.97 -3.41
CA GLY A 9 -6.59 -2.69 -2.97
C GLY A 9 -7.60 -2.54 -4.10
N SER A 10 -7.32 -3.10 -5.26
CA SER A 10 -8.24 -3.13 -6.42
C SER A 10 -8.75 -4.55 -6.67
N PRO A 11 -10.05 -4.75 -6.90
CA PRO A 11 -10.57 -6.06 -7.27
C PRO A 11 -10.23 -6.46 -8.71
N ARG A 12 -9.73 -5.52 -9.52
CA ARG A 12 -9.46 -5.75 -10.95
C ARG A 12 -8.02 -6.16 -11.19
N LYS A 13 -7.73 -7.47 -11.24
CA LYS A 13 -6.44 -7.98 -11.72
C LYS A 13 -6.18 -7.52 -13.16
N ASN A 14 -4.93 -7.17 -13.45
CA ASN A 14 -4.48 -6.55 -14.70
C ASN A 14 -5.22 -5.23 -15.03
N GLY A 15 -5.81 -4.57 -14.01
CA GLY A 15 -6.38 -3.25 -14.14
C GLY A 15 -5.35 -2.13 -13.90
N ASN A 16 -5.83 -0.88 -13.87
CA ASN A 16 -4.96 0.30 -13.77
C ASN A 16 -3.99 0.27 -12.58
N ILE A 17 -4.48 -0.08 -11.39
CA ILE A 17 -3.66 -0.17 -10.16
C ILE A 17 -2.65 -1.29 -10.27
N ASP A 18 -3.10 -2.50 -10.60
CA ASP A 18 -2.26 -3.70 -10.66
C ASP A 18 -1.13 -3.53 -11.69
N THR A 19 -1.43 -2.96 -12.86
CA THR A 19 -0.42 -2.70 -13.90
C THR A 19 0.66 -1.74 -13.41
N VAL A 20 0.30 -0.66 -12.70
CA VAL A 20 1.28 0.28 -12.14
C VAL A 20 2.12 -0.37 -11.04
N VAL A 21 1.50 -1.16 -10.17
CA VAL A 21 2.22 -1.89 -9.11
C VAL A 21 3.21 -2.88 -9.70
N LYS A 22 2.82 -3.64 -10.72
CA LYS A 22 3.71 -4.57 -11.44
C LYS A 22 4.90 -3.87 -12.10
N GLU A 23 4.71 -2.68 -12.65
CA GLU A 23 5.83 -1.90 -13.21
C GLU A 23 6.81 -1.43 -12.12
N ILE A 24 6.33 -1.02 -10.94
CA ILE A 24 7.21 -0.71 -9.81
C ILE A 24 8.00 -1.95 -9.39
N ILE A 25 7.33 -3.08 -9.26
CA ILE A 25 7.94 -4.35 -8.89
C ILE A 25 8.98 -4.77 -9.92
N ARG A 26 8.68 -4.68 -11.21
CA ARG A 26 9.64 -4.99 -12.29
C ARG A 26 10.93 -4.19 -12.12
N GLY A 27 10.84 -2.88 -11.86
CA GLY A 27 12.00 -2.05 -11.61
C GLY A 27 12.76 -2.41 -10.31
N ALA A 28 12.05 -2.79 -9.25
CA ALA A 28 12.64 -3.21 -7.97
C ALA A 28 13.38 -4.54 -8.10
N THR A 29 12.80 -5.51 -8.82
CA THR A 29 13.39 -6.83 -9.04
C THR A 29 14.72 -6.73 -9.82
N GLU A 30 14.85 -5.80 -10.78
CA GLU A 30 16.13 -5.54 -11.46
C GLU A 30 17.25 -5.08 -10.51
N LYS A 31 16.89 -4.57 -9.33
CA LYS A 31 17.82 -4.18 -8.26
C LYS A 31 17.94 -5.24 -7.15
N GLN A 32 17.54 -6.47 -7.46
CA GLN A 32 17.62 -7.62 -6.55
C GLN A 32 16.86 -7.41 -5.24
N ILE A 33 15.81 -6.58 -5.25
CA ILE A 33 14.89 -6.45 -4.12
C ILE A 33 13.94 -7.65 -4.16
N GLU A 34 13.83 -8.38 -3.06
CA GLU A 34 12.81 -9.42 -2.89
C GLU A 34 11.43 -8.77 -2.93
N THR A 35 10.51 -9.30 -3.74
CA THR A 35 9.20 -8.67 -3.92
C THR A 35 8.07 -9.65 -3.70
N LYS A 36 6.99 -9.20 -3.03
CA LYS A 36 5.76 -9.97 -2.84
C LYS A 36 4.52 -9.11 -3.06
N ILE A 37 3.49 -9.67 -3.70
CA ILE A 37 2.21 -8.98 -3.95
C ILE A 37 1.11 -9.68 -3.19
N TYR A 38 0.31 -8.91 -2.45
CA TYR A 38 -0.95 -9.32 -1.85
C TYR A 38 -2.11 -8.64 -2.55
N TYR A 39 -2.97 -9.43 -3.17
CA TYR A 39 -4.23 -8.96 -3.74
C TYR A 39 -5.29 -9.01 -2.65
N LEU A 40 -5.66 -7.85 -2.10
CA LEU A 40 -6.58 -7.79 -0.96
C LEU A 40 -7.97 -8.35 -1.27
N ASN A 41 -8.35 -8.38 -2.55
CA ASN A 41 -9.60 -8.99 -3.00
C ASN A 41 -9.61 -10.53 -2.89
N ASP A 42 -8.45 -11.16 -2.89
CA ASP A 42 -8.30 -12.61 -2.80
C ASP A 42 -8.08 -13.08 -1.36
N MET A 43 -7.99 -12.14 -0.41
CA MET A 43 -7.74 -12.40 0.99
C MET A 43 -9.01 -12.27 1.82
N THR A 44 -9.18 -13.13 2.79
CA THR A 44 -10.19 -13.01 3.83
C THR A 44 -9.64 -12.16 4.96
N ILE A 45 -9.94 -10.85 4.96
CA ILE A 45 -9.53 -9.91 6.02
C ILE A 45 -10.78 -9.43 6.74
N LYS A 46 -10.98 -9.89 7.98
CA LYS A 46 -12.08 -9.44 8.84
C LYS A 46 -11.82 -8.00 9.31
N PRO A 47 -12.85 -7.17 9.47
CA PRO A 47 -12.68 -5.81 9.97
C PRO A 47 -12.14 -5.80 11.42
N CYS A 48 -11.47 -4.69 11.78
CA CYS A 48 -10.97 -4.49 13.14
C CYS A 48 -12.14 -4.52 14.15
N GLN A 49 -11.98 -5.30 15.24
CA GLN A 49 -12.98 -5.42 16.30
C GLN A 49 -12.75 -4.43 17.46
N ALA A 50 -11.77 -3.54 17.34
CA ALA A 50 -11.40 -2.57 18.39
C ALA A 50 -11.16 -3.23 19.77
N CYS A 51 -10.71 -4.47 19.80
CA CYS A 51 -10.51 -5.26 21.04
C CYS A 51 -9.27 -4.84 21.83
N MET A 52 -8.43 -3.98 21.29
CA MET A 52 -7.20 -3.43 21.88
C MET A 52 -6.09 -4.46 22.17
N TYR A 53 -6.28 -5.76 21.91
CA TYR A 53 -5.29 -6.80 22.13
C TYR A 53 -3.89 -6.45 21.58
N CYS A 54 -3.81 -5.92 20.38
CA CYS A 54 -2.54 -5.56 19.75
C CYS A 54 -1.86 -4.31 20.36
N ARG A 55 -2.47 -3.69 21.38
CA ARG A 55 -1.89 -2.53 22.11
C ARG A 55 -1.07 -2.97 23.32
N GLU A 56 -1.26 -4.19 23.79
CA GLU A 56 -0.43 -4.73 24.87
C GLU A 56 1.01 -4.88 24.41
N PRO A 57 2.01 -4.59 25.27
CA PRO A 57 3.43 -4.59 24.89
C PRO A 57 3.92 -5.92 24.31
N GLU A 58 3.41 -7.04 24.81
CA GLU A 58 3.76 -8.40 24.41
C GLU A 58 3.12 -8.85 23.09
N HIS A 59 2.12 -8.12 22.59
CA HIS A 59 1.38 -8.51 21.40
C HIS A 59 1.81 -7.69 20.18
N ASP A 60 2.52 -8.31 19.26
CA ASP A 60 3.03 -7.69 18.04
C ASP A 60 2.17 -7.95 16.78
N HIS A 61 0.98 -8.53 16.97
CA HIS A 61 0.05 -8.89 15.91
C HIS A 61 -1.40 -8.72 16.33
N CYS A 62 -2.34 -8.86 15.40
CA CYS A 62 -3.76 -8.86 15.71
C CYS A 62 -4.23 -10.24 16.15
N VAL A 63 -5.13 -10.29 17.15
CA VAL A 63 -5.71 -11.56 17.66
C VAL A 63 -6.62 -12.25 16.63
N ILE A 64 -7.17 -11.50 15.67
CA ILE A 64 -8.10 -12.05 14.68
C ILE A 64 -7.40 -13.05 13.79
N MET A 65 -7.92 -14.26 13.76
CA MET A 65 -7.44 -15.35 12.91
C MET A 65 -8.05 -15.23 11.52
N ASP A 66 -7.24 -14.70 10.60
CA ASP A 66 -7.54 -14.53 9.18
C ASP A 66 -6.23 -14.47 8.36
N ASP A 67 -6.33 -14.25 7.04
CA ASP A 67 -5.16 -14.27 6.15
C ASP A 67 -4.13 -13.19 6.48
N LEU A 68 -4.52 -12.12 7.20
CA LEU A 68 -3.60 -11.05 7.56
C LEU A 68 -2.62 -11.47 8.68
N ARG A 69 -2.93 -12.50 9.46
CA ARG A 69 -2.10 -12.91 10.59
C ARG A 69 -0.65 -13.20 10.19
N GLN A 70 -0.45 -13.96 9.13
CA GLN A 70 0.90 -14.29 8.63
C GLN A 70 1.60 -13.10 7.98
N VAL A 71 0.84 -12.10 7.50
CA VAL A 71 1.39 -10.93 6.79
C VAL A 71 2.10 -9.97 7.75
N TYR A 72 1.76 -9.96 9.05
CA TYR A 72 2.45 -9.09 10.02
C TYR A 72 3.94 -9.42 10.15
N ALA A 73 4.31 -10.71 10.16
CA ALA A 73 5.71 -11.12 10.20
C ALA A 73 6.47 -10.60 8.97
N GLU A 74 5.85 -10.66 7.80
CA GLU A 74 6.46 -10.16 6.57
C GLU A 74 6.57 -8.62 6.54
N ILE A 75 5.54 -7.90 7.02
CA ILE A 75 5.61 -6.43 7.16
C ILE A 75 6.73 -6.04 8.13
N LYS A 76 6.92 -6.80 9.20
CA LYS A 76 8.01 -6.56 10.15
C LYS A 76 9.37 -6.58 9.48
N GLU A 77 9.60 -7.50 8.56
CA GLU A 77 10.86 -7.68 7.82
C GLU A 77 10.99 -6.73 6.60
N ALA A 78 9.90 -6.18 6.10
CA ALA A 78 9.93 -5.34 4.91
C ALA A 78 10.64 -4.01 5.13
N ASP A 79 11.43 -3.58 4.13
CA ASP A 79 12.00 -2.22 4.06
C ASP A 79 11.05 -1.26 3.34
N TYR A 80 10.34 -1.79 2.34
CA TYR A 80 9.49 -1.03 1.45
C TYR A 80 8.06 -1.59 1.41
N LEU A 81 7.09 -0.67 1.31
CA LEU A 81 5.69 -1.04 1.06
C LEU A 81 5.17 -0.32 -0.19
N ILE A 82 4.23 -0.96 -0.88
CA ILE A 82 3.32 -0.32 -1.83
C ILE A 82 1.92 -0.45 -1.25
N LEU A 83 1.26 0.69 -1.02
CA LEU A 83 -0.15 0.75 -0.66
C LEU A 83 -0.92 1.32 -1.84
N SER A 84 -1.83 0.53 -2.41
CA SER A 84 -2.48 0.92 -3.66
C SER A 84 -3.99 0.77 -3.64
N SER A 85 -4.70 1.76 -4.20
CA SER A 85 -6.16 1.79 -4.19
C SER A 85 -6.74 2.61 -5.35
N PRO A 86 -7.84 2.15 -5.98
CA PRO A 86 -8.70 3.04 -6.72
C PRO A 86 -9.45 3.99 -5.76
N VAL A 87 -9.88 5.13 -6.28
CA VAL A 87 -10.80 6.02 -5.57
C VAL A 87 -12.23 5.59 -5.87
N TYR A 88 -12.95 5.18 -4.84
CA TYR A 88 -14.38 4.84 -4.87
C TYR A 88 -15.12 5.77 -3.92
N ILE A 89 -16.20 6.43 -4.41
CA ILE A 89 -17.00 7.38 -3.62
C ILE A 89 -16.10 8.33 -2.82
N HIS A 90 -15.19 9.01 -3.54
CA HIS A 90 -14.27 10.03 -3.01
C HIS A 90 -13.20 9.53 -2.01
N GLN A 91 -13.09 8.23 -1.75
CA GLN A 91 -12.16 7.64 -0.79
C GLN A 91 -11.41 6.45 -1.40
N MET A 92 -10.46 5.90 -0.64
CA MET A 92 -9.86 4.61 -1.00
C MET A 92 -10.89 3.49 -1.00
N SER A 93 -10.60 2.39 -1.67
CA SER A 93 -11.44 1.19 -1.63
C SER A 93 -11.61 0.65 -0.22
N GLY A 94 -12.74 0.03 0.07
CA GLY A 94 -12.95 -0.68 1.33
C GLY A 94 -11.90 -1.77 1.59
N LEU A 95 -11.38 -2.39 0.53
CA LEU A 95 -10.29 -3.37 0.63
C LEU A 95 -9.03 -2.78 1.28
N LEU A 96 -8.55 -1.62 0.79
CA LEU A 96 -7.39 -0.99 1.39
C LEU A 96 -7.71 -0.42 2.77
N LYS A 97 -8.89 0.19 2.95
CA LYS A 97 -9.28 0.75 4.26
C LYS A 97 -9.32 -0.34 5.33
N ASN A 98 -9.90 -1.51 5.03
CA ASN A 98 -9.95 -2.64 5.96
C ASN A 98 -8.53 -3.11 6.37
N LEU A 99 -7.59 -3.19 5.42
CA LEU A 99 -6.19 -3.48 5.73
C LEU A 99 -5.60 -2.41 6.66
N LEU A 100 -5.80 -1.12 6.37
CA LEU A 100 -5.24 -0.02 7.17
C LEU A 100 -5.79 0.02 8.59
N ASP A 101 -7.06 -0.32 8.79
CA ASP A 101 -7.65 -0.44 10.14
C ASP A 101 -6.99 -1.57 10.95
N ARG A 102 -6.44 -2.56 10.27
CA ARG A 102 -5.71 -3.68 10.86
C ARG A 102 -4.20 -3.41 11.00
N PHE A 103 -3.70 -2.21 10.68
CA PHE A 103 -2.30 -1.81 10.89
C PHE A 103 -2.00 -1.31 12.30
N TYR A 104 -2.97 -1.33 13.20
CA TYR A 104 -2.76 -0.87 14.58
C TYR A 104 -1.65 -1.64 15.32
N PRO A 105 -1.40 -2.95 15.09
CA PRO A 105 -0.25 -3.65 15.67
C PRO A 105 1.13 -3.09 15.27
N LEU A 106 1.19 -2.31 14.20
CA LEU A 106 2.43 -1.65 13.75
C LEU A 106 2.85 -0.49 14.67
N THR A 107 1.99 -0.10 15.62
CA THR A 107 2.32 0.88 16.67
C THR A 107 2.45 0.20 18.03
N ASN A 108 3.31 0.74 18.89
CA ASN A 108 3.36 0.34 20.30
C ASN A 108 2.31 1.12 21.14
N GLU A 109 2.26 0.86 22.44
CA GLU A 109 1.36 1.50 23.41
C GLU A 109 1.52 3.04 23.45
N LYS A 110 2.69 3.58 23.08
CA LYS A 110 3.01 5.02 23.01
C LYS A 110 2.77 5.63 21.62
N HIS A 111 2.03 4.96 20.75
CA HIS A 111 1.80 5.36 19.35
C HIS A 111 3.10 5.64 18.56
N LYS A 112 4.15 4.88 18.83
CA LYS A 112 5.40 4.90 18.08
C LYS A 112 5.49 3.68 17.16
N PRO A 113 6.21 3.78 16.04
CA PRO A 113 6.45 2.63 15.16
C PRO A 113 7.05 1.46 15.92
N ARG A 114 6.43 0.29 15.88
CA ARG A 114 6.92 -0.92 16.56
C ARG A 114 8.00 -1.64 15.75
N PHE A 115 7.90 -1.62 14.43
CA PHE A 115 8.79 -2.37 13.52
C PHE A 115 9.66 -1.48 12.64
N GLY A 116 10.01 -0.29 13.14
CA GLY A 116 10.83 0.66 12.39
C GLY A 116 10.06 1.38 11.27
N ILE A 117 10.81 2.00 10.38
CA ILE A 117 10.25 2.81 9.29
C ILE A 117 10.16 1.97 8.02
N LYS A 118 8.99 1.96 7.40
CA LYS A 118 8.71 1.35 6.11
C LYS A 118 8.59 2.45 5.06
N LYS A 119 9.58 2.56 4.17
CA LYS A 119 9.54 3.51 3.04
C LYS A 119 8.41 3.09 2.10
N THR A 120 7.40 3.95 1.92
CA THR A 120 6.13 3.54 1.30
C THR A 120 5.82 4.33 0.04
N ILE A 121 5.50 3.61 -1.03
CA ILE A 121 4.97 4.14 -2.27
C ILE A 121 3.45 4.02 -2.23
N PHE A 122 2.77 5.14 -2.52
CA PHE A 122 1.32 5.16 -2.67
C PHE A 122 0.94 5.18 -4.15
N VAL A 123 0.01 4.30 -4.53
CA VAL A 123 -0.52 4.24 -5.89
C VAL A 123 -2.03 4.43 -5.85
N TYR A 124 -2.52 5.49 -6.48
CA TYR A 124 -3.96 5.74 -6.59
C TYR A 124 -4.40 5.77 -8.04
N SER A 125 -5.65 5.38 -8.30
CA SER A 125 -6.31 5.63 -9.57
C SER A 125 -7.66 6.29 -9.34
N GLN A 126 -7.99 7.27 -10.18
CA GLN A 126 -9.25 8.02 -10.13
C GLN A 126 -9.83 8.21 -11.53
N ALA A 127 -11.15 8.15 -11.65
CA ALA A 127 -11.84 8.43 -12.89
C ALA A 127 -11.68 9.91 -13.28
N ALA A 128 -11.79 10.83 -12.31
CA ALA A 128 -11.64 12.25 -12.57
C ALA A 128 -10.28 12.57 -13.22
N PRO A 129 -10.26 13.32 -14.33
CA PRO A 129 -9.01 13.71 -15.01
C PRO A 129 -8.27 14.85 -14.31
N ILE A 130 -8.87 15.47 -13.29
CA ILE A 130 -8.35 16.63 -12.57
C ILE A 130 -7.30 16.18 -11.55
N PRO A 131 -6.04 16.63 -11.63
CA PRO A 131 -4.94 16.10 -10.80
C PRO A 131 -5.11 16.29 -9.29
N LEU A 132 -5.67 17.39 -8.85
CA LEU A 132 -5.66 17.82 -7.46
C LEU A 132 -6.95 17.55 -6.69
N ILE A 133 -7.97 16.99 -7.35
CA ILE A 133 -9.31 16.81 -6.75
C ILE A 133 -9.28 16.00 -5.44
N PHE A 134 -8.37 15.01 -5.33
CA PHE A 134 -8.23 14.18 -4.13
C PHE A 134 -6.89 14.39 -3.41
N ASP A 135 -6.08 15.38 -3.78
CA ASP A 135 -4.74 15.56 -3.23
C ASP A 135 -4.75 15.80 -1.71
N ARG A 136 -5.71 16.60 -1.21
CA ARG A 136 -5.88 16.85 0.22
C ARG A 136 -6.19 15.55 0.98
N TYR A 137 -7.06 14.70 0.42
CA TYR A 137 -7.39 13.39 0.99
C TYR A 137 -6.17 12.46 1.00
N PHE A 138 -5.44 12.36 -0.09
CA PHE A 138 -4.25 11.54 -0.16
C PHE A 138 -3.18 11.98 0.84
N ARG A 139 -2.88 13.27 0.92
CA ARG A 139 -1.93 13.81 1.92
C ARG A 139 -2.35 13.52 3.34
N TYR A 140 -3.63 13.69 3.66
CA TYR A 140 -4.16 13.37 4.98
C TYR A 140 -3.95 11.89 5.32
N THR A 141 -4.35 10.98 4.42
CA THR A 141 -4.18 9.54 4.59
C THR A 141 -2.71 9.16 4.80
N GLU A 142 -1.83 9.62 3.92
CA GLU A 142 -0.40 9.33 4.01
C GLU A 142 0.22 9.84 5.31
N LYS A 143 -0.19 11.02 5.77
CA LYS A 143 0.28 11.62 7.02
C LYS A 143 -0.23 10.86 8.25
N SER A 144 -1.47 10.38 8.24
CA SER A 144 -2.07 9.67 9.38
C SER A 144 -1.38 8.33 9.68
N LEU A 145 -0.72 7.72 8.69
CA LEU A 145 -0.05 6.43 8.84
C LEU A 145 1.38 6.53 9.43
N LYS A 146 1.89 7.73 9.69
CA LYS A 146 3.27 7.91 10.21
C LYS A 146 3.50 7.23 11.57
N ALA A 147 2.50 7.24 12.45
CA ALA A 147 2.60 6.57 13.75
C ALA A 147 2.83 5.05 13.63
N MET A 148 2.45 4.46 12.50
CA MET A 148 2.64 3.05 12.16
C MET A 148 4.00 2.76 11.50
N GLY A 149 4.88 3.77 11.40
CA GLY A 149 6.15 3.65 10.70
C GLY A 149 6.06 3.79 9.18
N ILE A 150 4.88 4.07 8.65
CA ILE A 150 4.67 4.25 7.22
C ILE A 150 5.20 5.62 6.79
N LYS A 151 6.32 5.64 6.07
CA LYS A 151 6.96 6.87 5.57
C LYS A 151 6.70 7.01 4.07
N PRO A 152 5.82 7.93 3.64
CA PRO A 152 5.61 8.19 2.22
C PRO A 152 6.91 8.67 1.55
N ILE A 153 7.34 7.99 0.51
CA ILE A 153 8.49 8.40 -0.30
C ILE A 153 8.09 8.78 -1.72
N LYS A 154 6.99 8.24 -2.23
CA LYS A 154 6.48 8.55 -3.56
C LYS A 154 4.99 8.32 -3.65
N ARG A 155 4.31 9.14 -4.47
CA ARG A 155 2.93 8.93 -4.89
C ARG A 155 2.85 8.88 -6.41
N ILE A 156 2.09 7.91 -6.92
CA ILE A 156 1.72 7.80 -8.34
C ILE A 156 0.20 7.83 -8.41
N THR A 157 -0.36 8.76 -9.17
CA THR A 157 -1.81 8.86 -9.39
C THR A 157 -2.12 8.66 -10.86
N VAL A 158 -2.98 7.69 -11.16
CA VAL A 158 -3.51 7.45 -12.50
C VAL A 158 -4.81 8.23 -12.65
N LEU A 159 -4.78 9.29 -13.44
CA LEU A 159 -5.94 10.15 -13.73
C LEU A 159 -6.73 9.59 -14.91
N GLY A 160 -8.04 9.85 -14.97
CA GLY A 160 -8.90 9.39 -16.05
C GLY A 160 -8.94 7.87 -16.19
N ALA A 161 -8.95 7.16 -15.07
CA ALA A 161 -8.97 5.69 -15.00
C ALA A 161 -10.40 5.14 -15.09
N PHE A 162 -11.12 5.48 -16.15
CA PHE A 162 -12.53 5.07 -16.36
C PHE A 162 -12.66 3.57 -16.67
N THR A 163 -11.83 3.06 -17.58
CA THR A 163 -11.85 1.66 -17.98
C THR A 163 -10.72 0.87 -17.30
N LYS A 164 -10.84 -0.45 -17.32
CA LYS A 164 -9.85 -1.36 -16.71
C LYS A 164 -8.44 -1.14 -17.26
N ASP A 165 -8.33 -0.78 -18.52
CA ASP A 165 -7.11 -0.71 -19.33
C ASP A 165 -6.66 0.72 -19.65
N SER A 166 -7.29 1.76 -19.06
CA SER A 166 -6.94 3.16 -19.31
C SER A 166 -5.45 3.46 -19.16
N ILE A 167 -4.76 2.72 -18.28
CA ILE A 167 -3.32 2.86 -18.01
C ILE A 167 -2.45 2.44 -19.20
N GLN A 168 -2.90 1.52 -20.05
CA GLN A 168 -2.11 1.01 -21.18
C GLN A 168 -1.71 2.12 -22.17
N LYS A 169 -2.54 3.15 -22.29
CA LYS A 169 -2.28 4.32 -23.12
C LYS A 169 -1.39 5.37 -22.44
N LYS A 170 -1.01 5.17 -21.18
CA LYS A 170 -0.28 6.17 -20.35
C LYS A 170 1.18 5.76 -20.14
N LYS A 171 1.92 5.52 -21.24
CA LYS A 171 3.34 5.07 -21.20
C LYS A 171 4.22 5.88 -20.25
N ARG A 172 4.02 7.20 -20.16
CA ARG A 172 4.77 8.07 -19.23
C ARG A 172 4.58 7.67 -17.77
N ILE A 173 3.37 7.26 -17.37
CA ILE A 173 3.09 6.83 -16.00
C ILE A 173 3.73 5.46 -15.75
N LEU A 174 3.66 4.53 -16.70
CA LEU A 174 4.29 3.22 -16.61
C LEU A 174 5.82 3.34 -16.47
N ASN A 175 6.46 4.16 -17.31
CA ASN A 175 7.90 4.44 -17.22
C ASN A 175 8.27 5.08 -15.87
N LYS A 176 7.44 6.01 -15.37
CA LYS A 176 7.63 6.60 -14.03
C LYS A 176 7.55 5.52 -12.94
N ALA A 177 6.57 4.63 -13.02
CA ALA A 177 6.39 3.54 -12.06
C ALA A 177 7.62 2.60 -12.04
N TYR A 178 8.07 2.15 -13.20
CA TYR A 178 9.28 1.35 -13.35
C TYR A 178 10.52 2.05 -12.73
N ASN A 179 10.74 3.34 -13.07
CA ASN A 179 11.88 4.09 -12.54
C ASN A 179 11.79 4.29 -11.01
N VAL A 180 10.59 4.42 -10.45
CA VAL A 180 10.41 4.47 -8.98
C VAL A 180 10.89 3.17 -8.34
N GLY A 181 10.53 2.01 -8.90
CA GLY A 181 11.02 0.72 -8.43
C GLY A 181 12.53 0.57 -8.56
N LYS A 182 13.08 0.91 -9.73
CA LYS A 182 14.51 0.81 -10.03
C LYS A 182 15.39 1.67 -9.11
N ASN A 183 14.88 2.79 -8.62
CA ASN A 183 15.63 3.74 -7.80
C ASN A 183 15.33 3.62 -6.29
N LEU A 184 14.64 2.57 -5.83
CA LEU A 184 14.31 2.38 -4.42
C LEU A 184 15.54 2.32 -3.50
N VAL A 185 16.61 1.69 -3.95
CA VAL A 185 17.85 1.52 -3.16
C VAL A 185 18.60 2.85 -2.97
N ASN A 186 18.34 3.83 -3.84
CA ASN A 186 19.04 5.13 -3.82
C ASN A 186 18.26 6.21 -3.02
N ASN A 187 17.12 5.88 -2.42
CA ASN A 187 16.27 6.72 -1.59
C ASN A 187 16.23 6.18 -0.16
#